data_d6ceefd17f1a1f6fbc6dbfaae4455837
#
_entry.id   d6ceefd17f1a1f6fbc6dbfaae4455837
#
_cell.length_a   1.000
_cell.length_b   1.000
_cell.length_c   1.000
_cell.angle_alpha   90.00
_cell.angle_beta   90.00
_cell.angle_gamma   90.00
#
_symmetry.space_group_name_H-M   'P 1'
#
loop_
_entity.id
_entity.type
_entity.pdbx_description
1 polymer ?
#
loop_
_entity_poly.entity_id
_entity_poly.type
_entity_poly.pdbx_seq_one_letter_code
_entity_poly.pdbx_strand_id
1 'polypeptide(L)'
;MEQQVFINEMQARFNLRQPKANKPTNIYLVVRINGKQLKLATGVKVYPEHWNKEKQEAYVSFRLPELDNRNNEIANNKINELKVSFSECKKYFCDNPDKIA
;
A
#
# COMPACT_ATOMS: atom_id res chain seq x y z
N MET A 1 -13.70 24.31 -4.54
CA MET A 1 -14.50 23.09 -4.65
C MET A 1 -13.89 22.05 -5.59
N GLU A 2 -13.42 22.47 -6.75
CA GLU A 2 -12.79 21.54 -7.69
C GLU A 2 -11.55 20.88 -7.10
N GLN A 3 -10.75 21.61 -6.33
CA GLN A 3 -9.59 21.05 -5.66
C GLN A 3 -9.96 19.97 -4.65
N GLN A 4 -11.09 20.14 -3.96
CA GLN A 4 -11.56 19.11 -3.04
C GLN A 4 -11.93 17.82 -3.77
N VAL A 5 -12.53 17.94 -4.96
CA VAL A 5 -12.83 16.76 -5.78
C VAL A 5 -11.56 16.02 -6.15
N PHE A 6 -10.54 16.75 -6.61
CA PHE A 6 -9.25 16.12 -6.95
C PHE A 6 -8.60 15.44 -5.76
N ILE A 7 -8.64 16.07 -4.60
CA ILE A 7 -8.04 15.50 -3.38
C ILE A 7 -8.79 14.24 -2.96
N ASN A 8 -10.13 14.27 -3.08
CA ASN A 8 -10.94 13.09 -2.75
C ASN A 8 -10.71 11.92 -3.71
N GLU A 9 -10.22 12.21 -4.91
CA GLU A 9 -9.85 11.17 -5.87
C GLU A 9 -8.44 10.63 -5.68
N MET A 10 -7.70 11.20 -4.73
CA MET A 10 -6.37 10.69 -4.39
C MET A 10 -6.52 9.44 -3.55
N GLN A 11 -6.17 8.30 -4.12
CA GLN A 11 -6.35 6.98 -3.51
C GLN A 11 -5.07 6.17 -3.58
N ALA A 12 -4.87 5.33 -2.59
CA ALA A 12 -3.74 4.42 -2.54
C ALA A 12 -4.22 3.01 -2.21
N ARG A 13 -3.60 2.02 -2.84
CA ARG A 13 -3.90 0.61 -2.60
C ARG A 13 -2.64 -0.21 -2.75
N PHE A 14 -2.53 -1.27 -1.96
CA PHE A 14 -1.42 -2.20 -2.06
C PHE A 14 -1.84 -3.42 -2.85
N ASN A 15 -1.03 -3.79 -3.84
CA ASN A 15 -1.31 -4.93 -4.71
C ASN A 15 -0.06 -5.81 -4.82
N LEU A 16 -0.28 -7.10 -4.97
CA LEU A 16 0.81 -8.04 -5.24
C LEU A 16 1.18 -7.99 -6.71
N ARG A 17 2.48 -8.07 -6.99
CA ARG A 17 2.96 -8.12 -8.37
C ARG A 17 2.48 -9.39 -9.09
N GLN A 18 2.55 -10.52 -8.40
CA GLN A 18 2.17 -11.81 -8.96
C GLN A 18 1.22 -12.53 -7.99
N PRO A 19 -0.07 -12.17 -7.99
CA PRO A 19 -1.00 -12.69 -6.99
C PRO A 19 -1.25 -14.19 -7.08
N LYS A 20 -0.85 -14.82 -8.16
CA LYS A 20 -1.00 -16.28 -8.35
C LYS A 20 0.30 -17.05 -8.23
N ALA A 21 1.38 -16.38 -7.81
CA ALA A 21 2.66 -17.05 -7.67
C ALA A 21 2.65 -18.01 -6.47
N ASN A 22 3.51 -19.02 -6.53
CA ASN A 22 3.70 -19.97 -5.44
C ASN A 22 4.97 -19.65 -4.63
N LYS A 23 5.45 -18.44 -4.73
CA LYS A 23 6.63 -17.93 -4.05
C LYS A 23 6.36 -16.50 -3.59
N PRO A 24 7.21 -15.94 -2.70
CA PRO A 24 7.05 -14.56 -2.28
C PRO A 24 7.06 -13.61 -3.47
N THR A 25 6.15 -12.66 -3.48
CA THR A 25 6.04 -11.68 -4.54
C THR A 25 6.09 -10.27 -3.97
N ASN A 26 6.60 -9.34 -4.77
CA ASN A 26 6.69 -7.94 -4.38
C ASN A 26 5.30 -7.35 -4.13
N ILE A 27 5.23 -6.46 -3.14
CA ILE A 27 4.04 -5.67 -2.88
C ILE A 27 4.28 -4.30 -3.51
N TYR A 28 3.33 -3.84 -4.30
CA TYR A 28 3.35 -2.51 -4.90
C TYR A 28 2.34 -1.61 -4.22
N LEU A 29 2.73 -0.34 -4.05
CA LEU A 29 1.81 0.72 -3.69
C LEU A 29 1.33 1.36 -4.99
N VAL A 30 0.03 1.32 -5.23
CA VAL A 30 -0.58 1.91 -6.42
C VAL A 30 -1.33 3.16 -5.96
N VAL A 31 -0.92 4.31 -6.47
CA VAL A 31 -1.52 5.60 -6.12
C VAL A 31 -2.22 6.16 -7.35
N ARG A 32 -3.46 6.60 -7.17
CA ARG A 32 -4.23 7.27 -8.21
C ARG A 32 -4.49 8.72 -7.83
N ILE A 33 -4.13 9.62 -8.72
CA ILE A 33 -4.34 11.05 -8.56
C ILE A 33 -4.83 11.59 -9.89
N ASN A 34 -6.03 12.18 -9.90
CA ASN A 34 -6.61 12.83 -11.09
C ASN A 34 -6.63 11.91 -12.32
N GLY A 35 -6.98 10.65 -12.12
CA GLY A 35 -7.03 9.68 -13.21
C GLY A 35 -5.69 9.11 -13.63
N LYS A 36 -4.59 9.59 -13.07
CA LYS A 36 -3.26 9.06 -13.30
C LYS A 36 -2.91 8.02 -12.27
N GLN A 37 -2.14 7.04 -12.65
CA GLN A 37 -1.74 5.96 -11.77
C GLN A 37 -0.22 5.89 -11.67
N LEU A 38 0.27 5.84 -10.42
CA LEU A 38 1.68 5.60 -10.12
C LEU A 38 1.80 4.27 -9.39
N LYS A 39 2.80 3.49 -9.76
CA LYS A 39 3.05 2.20 -9.15
C LYS A 39 4.45 2.22 -8.55
N LEU A 40 4.54 2.04 -7.24
CA LEU A 40 5.79 2.12 -6.50
C LEU A 40 6.07 0.79 -5.81
N ALA A 41 7.31 0.30 -5.94
CA ALA A 41 7.72 -0.90 -5.21
C ALA A 41 7.92 -0.56 -3.74
N THR A 42 7.35 -1.37 -2.84
CA THR A 42 7.51 -1.15 -1.41
C THR A 42 8.83 -1.70 -0.87
N GLY A 43 9.46 -2.61 -1.63
CA GLY A 43 10.69 -3.26 -1.18
C GLY A 43 10.45 -4.47 -0.30
N VAL A 44 9.21 -4.83 0.00
CA VAL A 44 8.89 -6.01 0.80
C VAL A 44 8.11 -7.03 -0.03
N LYS A 45 8.21 -8.28 0.39
CA LYS A 45 7.58 -9.41 -0.32
C LYS A 45 6.71 -10.21 0.64
N VAL A 46 5.73 -10.90 0.08
CA VAL A 46 4.85 -11.77 0.84
C VAL A 46 4.40 -12.93 -0.05
N TYR A 47 4.16 -14.09 0.56
CA TYR A 47 3.48 -15.16 -0.18
C TYR A 47 2.05 -14.73 -0.49
N PRO A 48 1.56 -14.95 -1.73
CA PRO A 48 0.18 -14.56 -2.05
C PRO A 48 -0.86 -15.13 -1.10
N GLU A 49 -0.64 -16.35 -0.61
CA GLU A 49 -1.53 -17.00 0.36
C GLU A 49 -1.52 -16.33 1.74
N HIS A 50 -0.51 -15.50 2.02
CA HIS A 50 -0.41 -14.76 3.28
C HIS A 50 -0.96 -13.34 3.15
N TRP A 51 -1.50 -12.97 2.00
CA TRP A 51 -1.96 -11.61 1.74
C TRP A 51 -3.45 -11.47 1.97
N ASN A 52 -3.84 -10.56 2.85
CA ASN A 52 -5.24 -10.21 3.06
C ASN A 52 -5.58 -9.00 2.18
N LYS A 53 -6.24 -9.27 1.07
CA LYS A 53 -6.58 -8.26 0.08
C LYS A 53 -7.55 -7.22 0.62
N GLU A 54 -8.49 -7.64 1.46
CA GLU A 54 -9.49 -6.73 2.01
C GLU A 54 -8.89 -5.77 3.03
N LYS A 55 -8.09 -6.29 3.95
CA LYS A 55 -7.44 -5.47 4.98
C LYS A 55 -6.15 -4.84 4.50
N GLN A 56 -5.64 -5.23 3.35
CA GLN A 56 -4.41 -4.70 2.78
C GLN A 56 -3.22 -4.92 3.72
N GLU A 57 -3.09 -6.14 4.21
CA GLU A 57 -2.00 -6.51 5.12
C GLU A 57 -1.65 -7.98 4.97
N ALA A 58 -0.47 -8.37 5.47
CA ALA A 58 -0.06 -9.76 5.50
C ALA A 58 -0.58 -10.42 6.78
N TYR A 59 -0.93 -11.70 6.68
CA TYR A 59 -1.38 -12.46 7.85
C TYR A 59 -0.24 -12.67 8.83
N VAL A 60 -0.54 -12.51 10.12
CA VAL A 60 0.34 -12.89 11.22
C VAL A 60 -0.51 -13.77 12.15
N SER A 61 -0.06 -15.01 12.36
CA SER A 61 -0.86 -15.97 13.11
C SER A 61 0.06 -17.01 13.75
N PHE A 62 -0.31 -17.48 14.93
CA PHE A 62 0.44 -18.55 15.58
C PHE A 62 0.46 -19.86 14.76
N ARG A 63 -0.40 -19.97 13.75
CA ARG A 63 -0.44 -21.13 12.86
C ARG A 63 0.63 -21.07 11.78
N LEU A 64 1.23 -19.91 11.55
CA LEU A 64 2.30 -19.76 10.57
C LEU A 64 3.65 -20.03 11.23
N PRO A 65 4.63 -20.54 10.46
CA PRO A 65 6.00 -20.63 10.98
C PRO A 65 6.52 -19.28 11.43
N GLU A 66 7.41 -19.30 12.42
CA GLU A 66 7.95 -18.07 13.00
C GLU A 66 8.62 -17.17 11.95
N LEU A 67 9.37 -17.77 11.03
CA LEU A 67 10.03 -17.00 9.97
C LEU A 67 9.04 -16.29 9.07
N ASP A 68 7.92 -16.95 8.76
CA ASP A 68 6.88 -16.34 7.92
C ASP A 68 6.21 -15.19 8.66
N ASN A 69 5.91 -15.37 9.95
CA ASN A 69 5.35 -14.31 10.76
C ASN A 69 6.28 -13.10 10.83
N ARG A 70 7.58 -13.33 11.01
CA ARG A 70 8.56 -12.26 11.06
C ARG A 70 8.60 -11.50 9.75
N ASN A 71 8.62 -12.22 8.63
CA ASN A 71 8.59 -11.59 7.31
C ASN A 71 7.32 -10.77 7.13
N ASN A 72 6.18 -11.31 7.53
CA ASN A 72 4.89 -10.65 7.36
C ASN A 72 4.77 -9.43 8.27
N GLU A 73 5.34 -9.47 9.48
CA GLU A 73 5.40 -8.30 10.34
C GLU A 73 6.26 -7.18 9.74
N ILE A 74 7.40 -7.52 9.14
CA ILE A 74 8.26 -6.56 8.46
C ILE A 74 7.49 -5.92 7.30
N ALA A 75 6.79 -6.74 6.51
CA ALA A 75 5.97 -6.24 5.41
C ALA A 75 4.87 -5.29 5.92
N ASN A 76 4.19 -5.67 6.99
CA ASN A 76 3.13 -4.84 7.57
C ASN A 76 3.65 -3.53 8.14
N ASN A 77 4.84 -3.55 8.74
CA ASN A 77 5.46 -2.33 9.25
C ASN A 77 5.75 -1.36 8.11
N LYS A 78 6.28 -1.88 7.00
CA LYS A 78 6.55 -1.05 5.81
C LYS A 78 5.25 -0.49 5.23
N ILE A 79 4.22 -1.31 5.14
CA ILE A 79 2.91 -0.89 4.65
C ILE A 79 2.35 0.22 5.53
N ASN A 80 2.46 0.09 6.86
CA ASN A 80 1.96 1.10 7.79
C ASN A 80 2.73 2.41 7.66
N GLU A 81 4.05 2.34 7.50
CA GLU A 81 4.85 3.55 7.25
C GLU A 81 4.38 4.28 5.99
N LEU A 82 4.12 3.51 4.91
CA LEU A 82 3.67 4.09 3.66
C LEU A 82 2.25 4.65 3.76
N LYS A 83 1.38 4.01 4.54
CA LYS A 83 0.03 4.52 4.79
C LYS A 83 0.09 5.87 5.51
N VAL A 84 0.95 6.00 6.51
CA VAL A 84 1.13 7.26 7.23
C VAL A 84 1.67 8.33 6.30
N SER A 85 2.71 8.02 5.52
CA SER A 85 3.30 8.94 4.57
C SER A 85 2.27 9.39 3.53
N PHE A 86 1.44 8.48 3.05
CA PHE A 86 0.38 8.82 2.08
C PHE A 86 -0.65 9.74 2.70
N SER A 87 -1.06 9.47 3.94
CA SER A 87 -2.03 10.32 4.65
C SER A 87 -1.49 11.73 4.87
N GLU A 88 -0.22 11.86 5.23
CA GLU A 88 0.43 13.17 5.38
C GLU A 88 0.50 13.91 4.06
N CYS A 89 0.85 13.20 2.99
CA CYS A 89 0.90 13.78 1.64
C CYS A 89 -0.47 14.26 1.20
N LYS A 90 -1.50 13.46 1.43
CA LYS A 90 -2.88 13.82 1.10
C LYS A 90 -3.32 15.06 1.88
N LYS A 91 -2.97 15.13 3.16
CA LYS A 91 -3.27 16.29 4.00
C LYS A 91 -2.54 17.53 3.50
N TYR A 92 -1.27 17.38 3.12
CA TYR A 92 -0.51 18.48 2.57
C TYR A 92 -1.19 19.07 1.33
N PHE A 93 -1.63 18.24 0.40
CA PHE A 93 -2.30 18.73 -0.80
C PHE A 93 -3.69 19.28 -0.49
N CYS A 94 -4.34 18.80 0.57
CA CYS A 94 -5.59 19.37 1.03
C CYS A 94 -5.40 20.81 1.50
N ASP A 95 -4.30 21.09 2.20
CA ASP A 95 -3.96 22.43 2.69
C ASP A 95 -3.31 23.29 1.61
N ASN A 96 -2.75 22.69 0.57
CA ASN A 96 -2.02 23.37 -0.49
C ASN A 96 -2.49 22.88 -1.88
N PRO A 97 -3.75 23.14 -2.24
CA PRO A 97 -4.32 22.59 -3.48
C PRO A 97 -3.64 23.08 -4.74
N ASP A 98 -2.94 24.22 -4.69
CA ASP A 98 -2.20 24.77 -5.82
C ASP A 98 -0.91 23.97 -6.12
N LYS A 99 -0.51 23.06 -5.24
CA LYS A 99 0.68 22.23 -5.44
C LYS A 99 0.39 20.94 -6.21
N ILE A 100 -0.86 20.62 -6.42
CA ILE A 100 -1.25 19.45 -7.20
C ILE A 100 -1.02 19.77 -8.68
N ALA A 101 -0.11 19.01 -9.29
CA ALA A 101 0.25 19.26 -10.69
C ALA A 101 -0.62 18.44 -11.64
#